data_e532323676e1053eaac96f6a26d97da1
#
_entry.id   e532323676e1053eaac96f6a26d97da1
#
_cell.length_a   1.000
_cell.length_b   1.000
_cell.length_c   1.000
_cell.angle_alpha   90.00
_cell.angle_beta   90.00
_cell.angle_gamma   90.00
#
_symmetry.space_group_name_H-M   'P 1'
#
loop_
_entity.id
_entity.type
_entity.pdbx_description
1 polymer ?
#
loop_
_entity_poly.entity_id
_entity_poly.type
_entity_poly.pdbx_seq_one_letter_code
_entity_poly.pdbx_strand_id
1 'polypeptide(L)'
;NLVSLSSPHVKGVLLHKCYSNVVQSLDFLAQQVVEEILTAIHAVQAEGRPLGRISFMAHSIGGLVFRIAFNSPRLAEFVPLFHLFLSMNVPHLGLMFANLTTEFGVRLIQRFTESIQVSELMLRDHKDLRQTTLYKLAANNGGDGEEGSP
;
A
#
# COMPACT_ATOMS: atom_id res chain seq x y z
N ASN A 1 -10.84 -5.09 -20.76
CA ASN A 1 -10.24 -4.05 -19.93
C ASN A 1 -10.24 -2.76 -20.74
N LEU A 2 -11.04 -1.76 -20.32
CA LEU A 2 -11.23 -0.49 -21.08
C LEU A 2 -9.92 0.26 -21.34
N VAL A 3 -8.97 0.19 -20.40
CA VAL A 3 -7.66 0.84 -20.53
C VAL A 3 -6.82 0.22 -21.64
N SER A 4 -6.84 -1.09 -21.78
CA SER A 4 -6.10 -1.77 -22.86
C SER A 4 -6.74 -1.60 -24.24
N LEU A 5 -8.03 -1.28 -24.31
CA LEU A 5 -8.72 -0.98 -25.58
C LEU A 5 -8.38 0.42 -26.08
N SER A 6 -8.17 1.39 -25.18
CA SER A 6 -7.86 2.78 -25.53
C SER A 6 -6.35 3.07 -25.67
N SER A 7 -5.50 2.20 -25.13
CA SER A 7 -4.04 2.41 -25.10
C SER A 7 -3.30 1.07 -25.19
N PRO A 8 -2.99 0.60 -26.41
CA PRO A 8 -2.38 -0.72 -26.63
C PRO A 8 -0.99 -0.88 -25.98
N HIS A 9 -0.34 0.23 -25.64
CA HIS A 9 0.95 0.24 -24.94
C HIS A 9 0.83 0.16 -23.42
N VAL A 10 -0.40 0.20 -22.87
CA VAL A 10 -0.63 0.12 -21.43
C VAL A 10 -1.15 -1.26 -21.07
N LYS A 11 -0.49 -1.94 -20.15
CA LYS A 11 -0.96 -3.19 -19.56
C LYS A 11 -1.50 -2.90 -18.16
N GLY A 12 -2.80 -3.04 -17.98
CA GLY A 12 -3.45 -2.93 -16.66
C GLY A 12 -3.40 -4.28 -15.94
N VAL A 13 -2.95 -4.28 -14.69
CA VAL A 13 -2.93 -5.45 -13.81
C VAL A 13 -3.75 -5.14 -12.57
N LEU A 14 -4.68 -6.02 -12.22
CA LEU A 14 -5.44 -5.93 -10.99
C LEU A 14 -4.83 -6.89 -9.97
N LEU A 15 -4.45 -6.36 -8.81
CA LEU A 15 -3.91 -7.15 -7.70
C LEU A 15 -5.07 -7.72 -6.89
N HIS A 16 -5.08 -9.03 -6.69
CA HIS A 16 -6.21 -9.75 -6.09
C HIS A 16 -5.94 -10.33 -4.70
N LYS A 17 -4.69 -10.67 -4.40
CA LYS A 17 -4.36 -11.42 -3.18
C LYS A 17 -4.62 -10.65 -1.89
N CYS A 18 -4.52 -9.32 -1.95
CA CYS A 18 -4.82 -8.48 -0.78
C CYS A 18 -6.32 -8.44 -0.40
N TYR A 19 -7.23 -8.91 -1.24
CA TYR A 19 -8.67 -8.93 -0.95
C TYR A 19 -9.16 -10.20 -0.23
N SER A 20 -8.41 -11.28 -0.30
CA SER A 20 -8.85 -12.58 0.24
C SER A 20 -8.54 -12.79 1.72
N ASN A 21 -7.73 -11.95 2.35
CA ASN A 21 -7.21 -12.16 3.70
C ASN A 21 -7.50 -10.96 4.62
N VAL A 22 -8.76 -10.76 4.97
CA VAL A 22 -9.24 -9.61 5.80
C VAL A 22 -8.70 -9.63 7.24
N VAL A 23 -8.08 -10.72 7.69
CA VAL A 23 -7.62 -10.92 9.09
C VAL A 23 -6.11 -10.68 9.24
N GLN A 24 -5.39 -10.38 8.17
CA GLN A 24 -3.92 -10.29 8.18
C GLN A 24 -3.43 -8.85 8.46
N SER A 25 -2.19 -8.73 8.95
CA SER A 25 -1.55 -7.42 9.16
C SER A 25 -1.29 -6.68 7.85
N LEU A 26 -1.10 -5.35 7.94
CA LEU A 26 -0.73 -4.53 6.79
C LEU A 26 0.59 -4.98 6.17
N ASP A 27 1.57 -5.37 7.01
CA ASP A 27 2.86 -5.89 6.54
C ASP A 27 2.72 -7.18 5.73
N PHE A 28 1.88 -8.10 6.19
CA PHE A 28 1.61 -9.34 5.45
C PHE A 28 0.98 -9.04 4.09
N LEU A 29 -0.02 -8.16 4.06
CA LEU A 29 -0.66 -7.75 2.81
C LEU A 29 0.33 -7.05 1.86
N ALA A 30 1.23 -6.23 2.42
CA ALA A 30 2.28 -5.57 1.64
C ALA A 30 3.22 -6.58 0.97
N GLN A 31 3.62 -7.64 1.69
CA GLN A 31 4.41 -8.72 1.11
C GLN A 31 3.68 -9.40 -0.05
N GLN A 32 2.37 -9.67 0.09
CA GLN A 32 1.57 -10.24 -1.01
C GLN A 32 1.52 -9.30 -2.22
N VAL A 33 1.38 -7.99 -1.99
CA VAL A 33 1.41 -6.98 -3.07
C VAL A 33 2.76 -6.95 -3.76
N VAL A 34 3.88 -7.03 -3.02
CA VAL A 34 5.23 -7.12 -3.61
C VAL A 34 5.34 -8.33 -4.54
N GLU A 35 4.87 -9.51 -4.11
CA GLU A 35 4.87 -10.71 -4.94
C GLU A 35 4.06 -10.54 -6.23
N GLU A 36 2.87 -9.94 -6.13
CA GLU A 36 2.03 -9.71 -7.30
C GLU A 36 2.65 -8.68 -8.26
N ILE A 37 3.28 -7.61 -7.75
CA ILE A 37 3.99 -6.62 -8.55
C ILE A 37 5.14 -7.29 -9.31
N LEU A 38 5.99 -8.04 -8.63
CA LEU A 38 7.12 -8.75 -9.24
C LEU A 38 6.64 -9.75 -10.29
N THR A 39 5.60 -10.50 -9.98
CA THR A 39 4.99 -11.44 -10.93
C THR A 39 4.52 -10.72 -12.21
N ALA A 40 3.87 -9.56 -12.05
CA ALA A 40 3.39 -8.77 -13.19
C ALA A 40 4.55 -8.19 -14.02
N ILE A 41 5.61 -7.71 -13.37
CA ILE A 41 6.82 -7.20 -14.02
C ILE A 41 7.48 -8.31 -14.83
N HIS A 42 7.75 -9.46 -14.20
CA HIS A 42 8.38 -10.60 -14.88
C HIS A 42 7.54 -11.12 -16.04
N ALA A 43 6.21 -11.10 -15.92
CA ALA A 43 5.33 -11.49 -17.02
C ALA A 43 5.45 -10.54 -18.23
N VAL A 44 5.61 -9.23 -18.01
CA VAL A 44 5.84 -8.25 -19.10
C VAL A 44 7.20 -8.47 -19.74
N GLN A 45 8.25 -8.73 -18.94
CA GLN A 45 9.60 -9.01 -19.43
C GLN A 45 9.63 -10.30 -20.25
N ALA A 46 8.94 -11.35 -19.80
CA ALA A 46 8.85 -12.63 -20.51
C ALA A 46 8.14 -12.51 -21.86
N GLU A 47 7.27 -11.51 -22.05
CA GLU A 47 6.67 -11.19 -23.35
C GLU A 47 7.66 -10.49 -24.31
N GLY A 48 8.93 -10.28 -23.91
CA GLY A 48 9.93 -9.57 -24.69
C GLY A 48 9.65 -8.06 -24.84
N ARG A 49 8.75 -7.51 -24.03
CA ARG A 49 8.38 -6.08 -24.04
C ARG A 49 9.30 -5.29 -23.11
N PRO A 50 9.80 -4.13 -23.54
CA PRO A 50 10.56 -3.26 -22.66
C PRO A 50 9.67 -2.78 -21.52
N LEU A 51 10.20 -2.80 -20.30
CA LEU A 51 9.53 -2.26 -19.15
C LEU A 51 9.60 -0.72 -19.19
N GLY A 52 8.44 -0.10 -19.28
CA GLY A 52 8.33 1.36 -19.27
C GLY A 52 8.00 1.89 -17.87
N ARG A 53 7.22 2.96 -17.83
CA ARG A 53 6.77 3.57 -16.58
C ARG A 53 5.74 2.68 -15.88
N ILE A 54 5.87 2.54 -14.55
CA ILE A 54 4.95 1.80 -13.72
C ILE A 54 4.16 2.80 -12.88
N SER A 55 2.84 2.72 -12.96
CA SER A 55 1.94 3.56 -12.17
C SER A 55 1.01 2.69 -11.33
N PHE A 56 0.70 3.17 -10.14
CA PHE A 56 -0.11 2.44 -9.18
C PHE A 56 -1.36 3.24 -8.83
N MET A 57 -2.47 2.54 -8.64
CA MET A 57 -3.71 3.12 -8.16
C MET A 57 -4.22 2.28 -7.00
N ALA A 58 -4.54 2.93 -5.88
CA ALA A 58 -5.01 2.27 -4.69
C ALA A 58 -6.21 3.01 -4.08
N HIS A 59 -7.09 2.26 -3.43
CA HIS A 59 -8.24 2.78 -2.73
C HIS A 59 -8.24 2.32 -1.28
N SER A 60 -8.65 3.21 -0.36
CA SER A 60 -8.83 2.90 1.06
C SER A 60 -7.54 2.33 1.68
N ILE A 61 -7.64 1.28 2.50
CA ILE A 61 -6.52 0.61 3.17
C ILE A 61 -5.43 0.12 2.19
N GLY A 62 -5.81 -0.18 0.94
CA GLY A 62 -4.87 -0.58 -0.10
C GLY A 62 -3.75 0.43 -0.34
N GLY A 63 -4.02 1.72 -0.12
CA GLY A 63 -2.99 2.76 -0.24
C GLY A 63 -1.90 2.67 0.83
N LEU A 64 -2.24 2.26 2.05
CA LEU A 64 -1.27 2.00 3.13
C LEU A 64 -0.44 0.76 2.81
N VAL A 65 -1.11 -0.30 2.34
CA VAL A 65 -0.45 -1.54 1.91
C VAL A 65 0.60 -1.25 0.83
N PHE A 66 0.27 -0.44 -0.18
CA PHE A 66 1.24 -0.03 -1.20
C PHE A 66 2.40 0.78 -0.64
N ARG A 67 2.14 1.73 0.29
CA ARG A 67 3.21 2.52 0.90
C ARG A 67 4.21 1.64 1.66
N ILE A 68 3.73 0.61 2.36
CA ILE A 68 4.59 -0.37 3.02
C ILE A 68 5.34 -1.20 1.97
N ALA A 69 4.64 -1.67 0.94
CA ALA A 69 5.23 -2.47 -0.13
C ALA A 69 6.37 -1.75 -0.86
N PHE A 70 6.25 -0.43 -1.08
CA PHE A 70 7.29 0.37 -1.77
C PHE A 70 8.59 0.46 -0.98
N ASN A 71 8.58 0.25 0.34
CA ASN A 71 9.79 0.16 1.15
C ASN A 71 10.48 -1.22 1.07
N SER A 72 9.93 -2.17 0.31
CA SER A 72 10.53 -3.48 0.16
C SER A 72 11.82 -3.41 -0.67
N PRO A 73 12.95 -3.93 -0.14
CA PRO A 73 14.20 -4.01 -0.91
C PRO A 73 14.06 -4.77 -2.23
N ARG A 74 13.08 -5.67 -2.31
CA ARG A 74 12.81 -6.48 -3.51
C ARG A 74 12.28 -5.66 -4.69
N LEU A 75 11.75 -4.47 -4.45
CA LEU A 75 11.30 -3.54 -5.48
C LEU A 75 12.35 -2.48 -5.83
N ALA A 76 13.48 -2.43 -5.12
CA ALA A 76 14.47 -1.36 -5.24
C ALA A 76 14.97 -1.15 -6.68
N GLU A 77 15.20 -2.23 -7.42
CA GLU A 77 15.65 -2.15 -8.82
C GLU A 77 14.61 -1.53 -9.77
N PHE A 78 13.31 -1.59 -9.41
CA PHE A 78 12.21 -1.07 -10.22
C PHE A 78 11.75 0.33 -9.81
N VAL A 79 12.21 0.85 -8.66
CA VAL A 79 11.85 2.19 -8.17
C VAL A 79 12.10 3.28 -9.22
N PRO A 80 13.19 3.28 -10.00
CA PRO A 80 13.40 4.29 -11.04
C PRO A 80 12.32 4.30 -12.14
N LEU A 81 11.55 3.22 -12.27
CA LEU A 81 10.45 3.11 -13.23
C LEU A 81 9.11 3.55 -12.63
N PHE A 82 9.04 3.75 -11.30
CA PHE A 82 7.82 4.20 -10.64
C PHE A 82 7.52 5.64 -11.06
N HIS A 83 6.32 5.86 -11.61
CA HIS A 83 5.97 7.14 -12.22
C HIS A 83 4.87 7.88 -11.46
N LEU A 84 3.80 7.18 -11.09
CA LEU A 84 2.65 7.78 -10.42
C LEU A 84 2.07 6.81 -9.40
N PHE A 85 1.75 7.34 -8.22
CA PHE A 85 0.93 6.64 -7.23
C PHE A 85 -0.33 7.47 -6.96
N LEU A 86 -1.48 6.97 -7.40
CA LEU A 86 -2.78 7.58 -7.15
C LEU A 86 -3.45 6.87 -5.97
N SER A 87 -3.62 7.60 -4.86
CA SER A 87 -4.29 7.11 -3.67
C SER A 87 -5.66 7.78 -3.51
N MET A 88 -6.71 6.98 -3.35
CA MET A 88 -8.09 7.46 -3.21
C MET A 88 -8.66 7.04 -1.86
N ASN A 89 -9.16 8.01 -1.08
CA ASN A 89 -9.76 7.77 0.24
C ASN A 89 -8.89 6.93 1.18
N VAL A 90 -7.59 7.14 1.16
CA VAL A 90 -6.62 6.38 1.97
C VAL A 90 -6.45 7.06 3.33
N PRO A 91 -6.60 6.32 4.45
CA PRO A 91 -6.40 6.87 5.80
C PRO A 91 -4.90 6.95 6.14
N HIS A 92 -4.16 7.83 5.46
CA HIS A 92 -2.69 7.96 5.61
C HIS A 92 -2.22 8.29 7.02
N LEU A 93 -3.06 8.95 7.82
CA LEU A 93 -2.78 9.33 9.21
C LEU A 93 -3.46 8.40 10.23
N GLY A 94 -4.01 7.27 9.76
CA GLY A 94 -4.79 6.38 10.60
C GLY A 94 -6.20 6.91 10.89
N LEU A 95 -6.85 6.27 11.84
CA LEU A 95 -8.24 6.54 12.24
C LEU A 95 -8.38 6.87 13.73
N MET A 96 -7.29 7.24 14.40
CA MET A 96 -7.28 7.48 15.86
C MET A 96 -8.35 8.49 16.31
N PHE A 97 -8.60 9.51 15.49
CA PHE A 97 -9.57 10.57 15.76
C PHE A 97 -10.81 10.49 14.87
N ALA A 98 -10.97 9.44 14.08
CA ALA A 98 -12.15 9.29 13.25
C ALA A 98 -13.38 9.07 14.12
N ASN A 99 -14.43 9.86 13.87
CA ASN A 99 -15.71 9.63 14.51
C ASN A 99 -16.32 8.37 13.89
N LEU A 100 -16.14 7.23 14.57
CA LEU A 100 -16.56 5.90 14.08
C LEU A 100 -18.07 5.75 13.94
N THR A 101 -18.84 6.76 14.37
CA THR A 101 -20.31 6.83 14.18
C THR A 101 -20.70 7.34 12.79
N THR A 102 -19.74 7.82 11.98
CA THR A 102 -20.04 8.19 10.59
C THR A 102 -20.28 6.95 9.74
N GLU A 103 -21.06 7.08 8.66
CA GLU A 103 -21.34 5.96 7.73
C GLU A 103 -20.05 5.29 7.23
N PHE A 104 -18.98 6.06 7.00
CA PHE A 104 -17.68 5.55 6.62
C PHE A 104 -17.06 4.70 7.74
N GLY A 105 -17.08 5.19 8.98
CA GLY A 105 -16.57 4.47 10.15
C GLY A 105 -17.36 3.18 10.41
N VAL A 106 -18.70 3.22 10.33
CA VAL A 106 -19.55 2.05 10.51
C VAL A 106 -19.28 1.00 9.44
N ARG A 107 -19.18 1.39 8.16
CA ARG A 107 -18.85 0.46 7.07
C ARG A 107 -17.45 -0.13 7.21
N LEU A 108 -16.48 0.67 7.64
CA LEU A 108 -15.12 0.21 7.89
C LEU A 108 -15.10 -0.81 9.04
N ILE A 109 -15.78 -0.50 10.15
CA ILE A 109 -15.93 -1.40 11.28
C ILE A 109 -16.65 -2.69 10.85
N GLN A 110 -17.79 -2.62 10.20
CA GLN A 110 -18.55 -3.80 9.77
C GLN A 110 -17.73 -4.72 8.87
N ARG A 111 -16.83 -4.16 8.06
CA ARG A 111 -15.98 -4.94 7.18
C ARG A 111 -14.72 -5.52 7.86
N PHE A 112 -14.28 -4.91 8.96
CA PHE A 112 -12.99 -5.21 9.60
C PHE A 112 -13.08 -5.43 11.11
N THR A 113 -14.27 -5.65 11.68
CA THR A 113 -14.54 -5.59 13.13
C THR A 113 -13.68 -6.51 14.00
N GLU A 114 -13.00 -7.50 13.43
CA GLU A 114 -12.09 -8.41 14.15
C GLU A 114 -10.67 -8.45 13.55
N SER A 115 -10.32 -7.47 12.70
CA SER A 115 -9.06 -7.54 11.98
C SER A 115 -7.94 -6.79 12.70
N ILE A 116 -6.74 -7.37 12.66
CA ILE A 116 -5.48 -6.76 13.09
C ILE A 116 -5.30 -5.38 12.44
N GLN A 117 -5.77 -5.22 11.21
CA GLN A 117 -5.71 -3.97 10.44
C GLN A 117 -6.42 -2.79 11.12
N VAL A 118 -7.55 -3.01 11.81
CA VAL A 118 -8.22 -1.93 12.55
C VAL A 118 -7.34 -1.49 13.72
N SER A 119 -6.70 -2.40 14.41
CA SER A 119 -5.76 -2.08 15.48
C SER A 119 -4.60 -1.22 14.96
N GLU A 120 -4.03 -1.60 13.80
CA GLU A 120 -2.95 -0.85 13.13
C GLU A 120 -3.43 0.54 12.69
N LEU A 121 -4.63 0.65 12.09
CA LEU A 121 -5.21 1.93 11.68
C LEU A 121 -5.52 2.86 12.86
N MET A 122 -5.84 2.31 14.02
CA MET A 122 -6.10 3.06 15.25
C MET A 122 -4.83 3.34 16.06
N LEU A 123 -3.64 2.96 15.58
CA LEU A 123 -2.35 3.02 16.27
C LEU A 123 -2.39 2.31 17.63
N ARG A 124 -3.06 1.16 17.69
CA ARG A 124 -3.22 0.32 18.90
C ARG A 124 -2.50 -1.01 18.79
N ASP A 125 -1.76 -1.22 17.71
CA ASP A 125 -0.96 -2.41 17.42
C ASP A 125 0.30 -2.50 18.31
N HIS A 126 0.67 -1.41 19.01
CA HIS A 126 1.76 -1.40 19.97
C HIS A 126 1.47 -0.45 21.15
N LYS A 127 2.07 -0.74 22.34
CA LYS A 127 1.92 0.11 23.54
C LYS A 127 2.63 1.47 23.38
N ASP A 128 3.78 1.47 22.73
CA ASP A 128 4.50 2.70 22.36
C ASP A 128 4.03 3.15 20.97
N LEU A 129 3.51 4.37 20.87
CA LEU A 129 3.03 4.97 19.64
C LEU A 129 4.10 4.97 18.53
N ARG A 130 5.36 5.19 18.90
CA ARG A 130 6.49 5.22 17.97
C ARG A 130 6.80 3.85 17.34
N GLN A 131 6.31 2.79 17.96
CA GLN A 131 6.48 1.42 17.48
C GLN A 131 5.30 0.92 16.64
N THR A 132 4.24 1.70 16.54
CA THR A 132 3.08 1.34 15.70
C THR A 132 3.44 1.33 14.22
N THR A 133 2.77 0.49 13.45
CA THR A 133 3.00 0.33 12.00
C THR A 133 2.87 1.66 11.26
N LEU A 134 1.82 2.43 11.53
CA LEU A 134 1.60 3.72 10.85
C LEU A 134 2.61 4.79 11.25
N TYR A 135 3.06 4.82 12.50
CA TYR A 135 4.10 5.76 12.92
C TYR A 135 5.43 5.46 12.21
N LYS A 136 5.85 4.21 12.18
CA LYS A 136 7.06 3.79 11.45
C LYS A 136 6.96 4.13 9.96
N LEU A 137 5.79 3.90 9.36
CA LEU A 137 5.56 4.24 7.96
C LEU A 137 5.65 5.76 7.71
N ALA A 138 5.19 6.58 8.64
CA ALA A 138 5.32 8.03 8.54
C ALA A 138 6.76 8.51 8.73
N ALA A 139 7.49 7.92 9.69
CA ALA A 139 8.88 8.27 9.98
C ALA A 139 9.83 7.90 8.82
N ASN A 140 9.66 6.73 8.20
CA ASN A 140 10.48 6.27 7.08
C ASN A 140 10.28 7.09 5.79
N ASN A 141 9.21 7.86 5.68
CA ASN A 141 8.97 8.74 4.53
C ASN A 141 9.49 10.18 4.74
N GLY A 142 9.94 10.50 5.95
CA GLY A 142 10.70 11.72 6.22
C GLY A 142 12.16 11.40 5.94
N GLY A 143 12.63 11.73 4.71
CA GLY A 143 14.01 11.46 4.31
C GLY A 143 15.02 11.93 5.35
N ASP A 144 16.16 11.25 5.39
CA ASP A 144 17.31 11.48 6.24
C ASP A 144 17.64 12.98 6.35
N GLY A 145 16.94 13.69 7.24
CA GLY A 145 17.40 14.97 7.74
C GLY A 145 18.56 14.64 8.65
N GLU A 146 19.78 14.89 8.17
CA GLU A 146 21.01 14.88 8.96
C GLU A 146 20.71 15.52 10.32
N GLU A 147 20.70 14.71 11.37
CA GLU A 147 20.91 15.22 12.70
C GLU A 147 22.37 15.73 12.73
N GLY A 148 22.52 17.02 12.46
CA GLY A 148 23.74 17.73 12.75
C GLY A 148 24.01 17.60 14.23
N SER A 149 25.04 16.84 14.58
CA SER A 149 25.63 16.82 15.91
C SER A 149 26.15 18.20 16.29
N PRO A 150 26.07 18.57 17.58
CA PRO A 150 26.57 19.84 18.10
C PRO A 150 28.08 19.96 18.04
#